data_c0d46c1dfe5dab762571578f33802a82
#
_entry.id   c0d46c1dfe5dab762571578f33802a82
#
_cell.length_a   1.000
_cell.length_b   1.000
_cell.length_c   1.000
_cell.angle_alpha   90.00
_cell.angle_beta   90.00
_cell.angle_gamma   90.00
#
_symmetry.space_group_name_H-M   'P 1'
#
loop_
_entity.id
_entity.type
_entity.pdbx_description
1 polymer ?
#
loop_
_entity_poly.entity_id
_entity_poly.type
_entity_poly.pdbx_seq_one_letter_code
_entity_poly.pdbx_strand_id
1 'polypeptide(L)'
;MTKDVITLELFDYFDLSDDAKKSAYNEWRKTADYQNRDKIVGSFQAFCRIFPVQMVDSYLIKDKYPYVQWKFTDDDELRSLSGTRLWWYLAKEYGKILYKNETRDICPLTGYYADYIILNPIYEFLEDNTKFSGDYELLLDACVDAWSLLCNQDLEQFYSMESFINQCEINNYKFLANGRMF
;
A
#
# COMPACT_ATOMS: atom_id res chain seq x y z
N MET A 1 -2.21 -55.48 12.43
CA MET A 1 -1.56 -54.19 12.29
C MET A 1 -2.21 -53.28 13.33
N THR A 2 -1.54 -53.06 14.45
CA THR A 2 -1.94 -52.08 15.46
C THR A 2 -1.73 -50.68 14.88
N LYS A 3 -2.78 -49.89 14.72
CA LYS A 3 -2.66 -48.46 14.37
C LYS A 3 -2.15 -47.77 15.64
N ASP A 4 -0.93 -47.29 15.61
CA ASP A 4 -0.44 -46.40 16.65
C ASP A 4 -1.24 -45.08 16.57
N VAL A 5 -2.02 -44.82 17.62
CA VAL A 5 -2.76 -43.53 17.75
C VAL A 5 -1.80 -42.54 18.37
N ILE A 6 -1.38 -41.56 17.59
CA ILE A 6 -0.60 -40.43 18.08
C ILE A 6 -1.59 -39.37 18.57
N THR A 7 -1.61 -39.10 19.86
CA THR A 7 -2.37 -37.99 20.46
C THR A 7 -1.49 -36.75 20.43
N LEU A 8 -1.94 -35.71 19.71
CA LEU A 8 -1.26 -34.41 19.69
C LEU A 8 -1.97 -33.46 20.67
N GLU A 9 -1.21 -32.82 21.53
CA GLU A 9 -1.68 -31.75 22.38
C GLU A 9 -1.56 -30.43 21.61
N LEU A 10 -2.66 -29.68 21.52
CA LEU A 10 -2.74 -28.40 20.78
C LEU A 10 -2.99 -27.27 21.77
N PHE A 11 -2.31 -26.19 21.56
CA PHE A 11 -2.33 -24.98 22.39
C PHE A 11 -2.89 -23.79 21.64
N ASP A 12 -3.54 -22.90 22.37
CA ASP A 12 -3.80 -21.55 21.88
C ASP A 12 -2.51 -20.72 21.92
N TYR A 13 -2.45 -19.67 21.11
CA TYR A 13 -1.25 -18.82 21.05
C TYR A 13 -0.81 -18.33 22.45
N PHE A 14 -1.77 -17.91 23.28
CA PHE A 14 -1.48 -17.35 24.60
C PHE A 14 -0.93 -18.37 25.60
N ASP A 15 -1.24 -19.66 25.39
CA ASP A 15 -0.79 -20.76 26.26
C ASP A 15 0.62 -21.26 25.91
N LEU A 16 1.19 -20.78 24.81
CA LEU A 16 2.55 -21.12 24.40
C LEU A 16 3.60 -20.45 25.28
N SER A 17 4.77 -21.08 25.42
CA SER A 17 5.97 -20.44 25.98
C SER A 17 6.43 -19.28 25.09
N ASP A 18 7.21 -18.34 25.65
CA ASP A 18 7.71 -17.18 24.90
C ASP A 18 8.54 -17.56 23.67
N ASP A 19 9.33 -18.63 23.76
CA ASP A 19 10.12 -19.13 22.63
C ASP A 19 9.24 -19.75 21.56
N ALA A 20 8.18 -20.49 21.95
CA ALA A 20 7.21 -21.04 21.03
C ALA A 20 6.38 -19.94 20.35
N LYS A 21 6.00 -18.87 21.06
CA LYS A 21 5.35 -17.69 20.50
C LYS A 21 6.20 -17.01 19.43
N LYS A 22 7.50 -16.82 19.70
CA LYS A 22 8.45 -16.29 18.70
C LYS A 22 8.58 -17.19 17.48
N SER A 23 8.64 -18.51 17.71
CA SER A 23 8.72 -19.49 16.63
C SER A 23 7.47 -19.44 15.74
N ALA A 24 6.27 -19.42 16.36
CA ALA A 24 4.99 -19.32 15.67
C ALA A 24 4.90 -18.06 14.80
N TYR A 25 5.24 -16.90 15.36
CA TYR A 25 5.27 -15.65 14.60
C TYR A 25 6.25 -15.68 13.44
N ASN A 26 7.47 -16.17 13.64
CA ASN A 26 8.48 -16.25 12.60
C ASN A 26 8.08 -17.20 11.47
N GLU A 27 7.40 -18.31 11.77
CA GLU A 27 6.89 -19.24 10.78
C GLU A 27 5.73 -18.62 10.00
N TRP A 28 4.75 -18.04 10.68
CA TRP A 28 3.66 -17.32 10.05
C TRP A 28 4.18 -16.20 9.15
N ARG A 29 5.10 -15.38 9.65
CA ARG A 29 5.68 -14.28 8.89
C ARG A 29 6.35 -14.71 7.57
N LYS A 30 6.85 -15.94 7.47
CA LYS A 30 7.43 -16.49 6.23
C LYS A 30 6.38 -16.89 5.20
N THR A 31 5.22 -17.33 5.66
CA THR A 31 4.18 -17.94 4.82
C THR A 31 2.97 -17.05 4.59
N ALA A 32 2.78 -16.01 5.42
CA ALA A 32 1.64 -15.11 5.31
C ALA A 32 1.65 -14.36 3.98
N ASP A 33 0.51 -14.40 3.30
CA ASP A 33 0.28 -13.73 2.04
C ASP A 33 -0.41 -12.37 2.25
N TYR A 34 0.21 -11.32 1.73
CA TYR A 34 -0.29 -9.96 1.84
C TYR A 34 -1.42 -9.71 0.81
N GLN A 35 -2.65 -9.83 1.28
CA GLN A 35 -3.86 -9.81 0.43
C GLN A 35 -4.18 -8.46 -0.21
N ASN A 36 -3.70 -7.34 0.37
CA ASN A 36 -3.99 -6.01 -0.18
C ASN A 36 -3.09 -5.61 -1.35
N ARG A 37 -2.08 -6.40 -1.67
CA ARG A 37 -1.09 -6.10 -2.70
C ARG A 37 -1.73 -5.69 -4.02
N ASP A 38 -2.64 -6.51 -4.53
CA ASP A 38 -3.24 -6.27 -5.85
C ASP A 38 -4.10 -5.01 -5.88
N LYS A 39 -4.75 -4.67 -4.78
CA LYS A 39 -5.57 -3.44 -4.66
C LYS A 39 -4.68 -2.19 -4.66
N ILE A 40 -3.61 -2.20 -3.88
CA ILE A 40 -2.67 -1.07 -3.79
C ILE A 40 -1.94 -0.87 -5.13
N VAL A 41 -1.46 -1.95 -5.74
CA VAL A 41 -0.85 -1.91 -7.07
C VAL A 41 -1.85 -1.47 -8.13
N GLY A 42 -3.11 -1.92 -8.03
CA GLY A 42 -4.20 -1.52 -8.92
C GLY A 42 -4.44 0.00 -8.91
N SER A 43 -4.44 0.65 -7.74
CA SER A 43 -4.55 2.10 -7.62
C SER A 43 -3.39 2.83 -8.33
N PHE A 44 -2.15 2.36 -8.14
CA PHE A 44 -1.00 2.94 -8.83
C PHE A 44 -1.07 2.75 -10.35
N GLN A 45 -1.46 1.57 -10.82
CA GLN A 45 -1.66 1.33 -12.25
C GLN A 45 -2.77 2.20 -12.85
N ALA A 46 -3.85 2.44 -12.09
CA ALA A 46 -4.92 3.35 -12.52
C ALA A 46 -4.43 4.80 -12.56
N PHE A 47 -3.60 5.22 -11.60
CA PHE A 47 -2.91 6.52 -11.63
C PHE A 47 -2.06 6.68 -12.89
N CYS A 48 -1.22 5.70 -13.23
CA CYS A 48 -0.39 5.70 -14.44
C CYS A 48 -1.18 5.74 -15.76
N ARG A 49 -2.46 5.34 -15.77
CA ARG A 49 -3.32 5.44 -16.98
C ARG A 49 -3.88 6.83 -17.20
N ILE A 50 -3.93 7.63 -16.14
CA ILE A 50 -4.57 8.95 -16.15
C ILE A 50 -3.53 10.05 -16.24
N PHE A 51 -2.45 9.92 -15.46
CA PHE A 51 -1.38 10.90 -15.40
C PHE A 51 -0.19 10.48 -16.29
N PRO A 52 0.65 11.41 -16.76
CA PRO A 52 1.79 11.12 -17.65
C PRO A 52 2.94 10.43 -16.88
N VAL A 53 2.62 9.31 -16.26
CA VAL A 53 3.52 8.48 -15.44
C VAL A 53 3.59 7.09 -16.05
N GLN A 54 4.78 6.62 -16.36
CA GLN A 54 5.02 5.23 -16.72
C GLN A 54 5.88 4.56 -15.67
N MET A 55 5.36 3.51 -15.07
CA MET A 55 6.15 2.62 -14.22
C MET A 55 7.20 1.89 -15.06
N VAL A 56 8.46 2.02 -14.68
CA VAL A 56 9.58 1.31 -15.32
C VAL A 56 9.88 0.02 -14.58
N ASP A 57 9.94 0.09 -13.25
CA ASP A 57 10.17 -1.05 -12.37
C ASP A 57 9.51 -0.80 -11.02
N SER A 58 9.06 -1.87 -10.37
CA SER A 58 8.52 -1.78 -9.02
C SER A 58 8.65 -3.10 -8.28
N TYR A 59 8.88 -3.05 -6.97
CA TYR A 59 8.71 -4.21 -6.12
C TYR A 59 8.07 -3.85 -4.78
N LEU A 60 7.14 -4.70 -4.39
CA LEU A 60 6.55 -4.77 -3.07
C LEU A 60 7.01 -6.09 -2.46
N ILE A 61 8.16 -6.08 -1.80
CA ILE A 61 8.74 -7.28 -1.20
C ILE A 61 8.81 -7.05 0.30
N LYS A 62 8.36 -8.04 1.05
CA LYS A 62 8.55 -8.13 2.49
C LYS A 62 10.02 -7.89 2.86
N ASP A 63 10.22 -7.15 3.95
CA ASP A 63 11.54 -6.81 4.50
C ASP A 63 12.43 -5.95 3.57
N LYS A 64 11.84 -5.35 2.52
CA LYS A 64 12.49 -4.34 1.68
C LYS A 64 11.59 -3.13 1.56
N TYR A 65 12.20 -1.95 1.55
CA TYR A 65 11.45 -0.71 1.29
C TYR A 65 10.78 -0.82 -0.08
N PRO A 66 9.48 -0.54 -0.19
CA PRO A 66 8.80 -0.51 -1.48
C PRO A 66 9.50 0.47 -2.41
N TYR A 67 9.73 0.04 -3.63
CA TYR A 67 10.44 0.84 -4.62
C TYR A 67 9.64 0.92 -5.90
N VAL A 68 9.53 2.12 -6.44
CA VAL A 68 8.99 2.37 -7.77
C VAL A 68 9.96 3.24 -8.54
N GLN A 69 10.38 2.76 -9.70
CA GLN A 69 11.02 3.58 -10.71
C GLN A 69 9.99 3.95 -11.76
N TRP A 70 9.87 5.23 -12.00
CA TRP A 70 8.93 5.76 -12.97
C TRP A 70 9.61 6.78 -13.90
N LYS A 71 8.95 7.12 -14.99
CA LYS A 71 9.37 8.21 -15.89
C LYS A 71 8.16 9.02 -16.32
N PHE A 72 8.40 10.29 -16.58
CA PHE A 72 7.44 11.17 -17.23
C PHE A 72 7.26 10.76 -18.71
N THR A 73 6.04 10.75 -19.24
CA THR A 73 5.73 10.22 -20.58
C THR A 73 5.23 11.26 -21.55
N ASP A 74 5.07 12.51 -21.13
CA ASP A 74 4.63 13.61 -21.96
C ASP A 74 5.82 14.54 -22.35
N ASP A 75 5.54 15.66 -23.01
CA ASP A 75 6.59 16.56 -23.49
C ASP A 75 7.26 17.37 -22.36
N ASP A 76 8.43 17.94 -22.65
CA ASP A 76 9.20 18.71 -21.68
C ASP A 76 8.52 20.04 -21.30
N GLU A 77 7.65 20.58 -22.17
CA GLU A 77 6.91 21.79 -21.87
C GLU A 77 5.86 21.52 -20.78
N LEU A 78 5.13 20.43 -20.93
CA LEU A 78 4.17 19.98 -19.91
C LEU A 78 4.88 19.64 -18.59
N ARG A 79 6.00 18.93 -18.65
CA ARG A 79 6.82 18.56 -17.50
C ARG A 79 7.20 19.77 -16.66
N SER A 80 7.56 20.88 -17.29
CA SER A 80 8.03 22.12 -16.65
C SER A 80 6.92 23.06 -16.17
N LEU A 81 5.64 22.70 -16.34
CA LEU A 81 4.53 23.52 -15.82
C LEU A 81 4.62 23.66 -14.30
N SER A 82 4.41 24.89 -13.81
CA SER A 82 4.46 25.19 -12.37
C SER A 82 3.47 26.28 -11.97
N GLY A 83 3.25 26.43 -10.66
CA GLY A 83 2.42 27.48 -10.08
C GLY A 83 1.01 27.55 -10.68
N THR A 84 0.51 28.75 -10.98
CA THR A 84 -0.86 28.98 -11.50
C THR A 84 -1.10 28.29 -12.86
N ARG A 85 -0.07 28.16 -13.72
CA ARG A 85 -0.21 27.48 -15.02
C ARG A 85 -0.48 25.99 -14.82
N LEU A 86 0.25 25.33 -13.93
CA LEU A 86 0.03 23.93 -13.55
C LEU A 86 -1.34 23.76 -12.90
N TRP A 87 -1.73 24.64 -11.99
CA TRP A 87 -3.04 24.62 -11.36
C TRP A 87 -4.19 24.62 -12.40
N TRP A 88 -4.17 25.55 -13.34
CA TRP A 88 -5.16 25.63 -14.41
C TRP A 88 -5.17 24.39 -15.30
N TYR A 89 -4.00 23.85 -15.64
CA TYR A 89 -3.88 22.62 -16.41
C TYR A 89 -4.55 21.45 -15.68
N LEU A 90 -4.20 21.20 -14.42
CA LEU A 90 -4.76 20.10 -13.64
C LEU A 90 -6.27 20.25 -13.43
N ALA A 91 -6.74 21.44 -13.09
CA ALA A 91 -8.16 21.70 -12.90
C ALA A 91 -8.98 21.46 -14.17
N LYS A 92 -8.43 21.82 -15.34
CA LYS A 92 -9.09 21.65 -16.64
C LYS A 92 -9.08 20.20 -17.11
N GLU A 93 -7.92 19.55 -17.10
CA GLU A 93 -7.76 18.21 -17.69
C GLU A 93 -8.28 17.11 -16.76
N TYR A 94 -8.08 17.24 -15.46
CA TYR A 94 -8.40 16.20 -14.49
C TYR A 94 -9.56 16.53 -13.54
N GLY A 95 -10.09 17.74 -13.58
CA GLY A 95 -11.15 18.18 -12.66
C GLY A 95 -12.37 17.26 -12.66
N LYS A 96 -12.78 16.71 -13.81
CA LYS A 96 -13.91 15.76 -13.91
C LYS A 96 -13.65 14.43 -13.23
N ILE A 97 -12.39 14.02 -13.12
CA ILE A 97 -11.99 12.78 -12.46
C ILE A 97 -11.85 13.04 -10.96
N LEU A 98 -11.21 14.16 -10.59
CA LEU A 98 -10.88 14.48 -9.21
C LEU A 98 -12.08 14.99 -8.40
N TYR A 99 -13.08 15.57 -9.06
CA TYR A 99 -14.26 16.13 -8.40
C TYR A 99 -15.55 15.59 -9.02
N LYS A 100 -16.41 15.04 -8.17
CA LYS A 100 -17.72 14.57 -8.55
C LYS A 100 -18.76 15.56 -8.03
N ASN A 101 -19.56 16.15 -8.92
CA ASN A 101 -20.57 17.15 -8.55
C ASN A 101 -19.99 18.30 -7.69
N GLU A 102 -18.84 18.84 -8.10
CA GLU A 102 -18.13 19.91 -7.40
C GLU A 102 -17.57 19.52 -6.02
N THR A 103 -17.72 18.28 -5.61
CA THR A 103 -17.11 17.75 -4.39
C THR A 103 -15.93 16.86 -4.74
N ARG A 104 -14.89 16.91 -3.88
CA ARG A 104 -13.70 16.06 -4.01
C ARG A 104 -14.12 14.58 -3.97
N ASP A 105 -13.77 13.83 -4.99
CA ASP A 105 -13.84 12.36 -4.94
C ASP A 105 -12.56 11.84 -4.30
N ILE A 106 -12.68 11.17 -3.18
CA ILE A 106 -11.51 10.71 -2.41
C ILE A 106 -10.87 9.44 -2.95
N CYS A 107 -11.63 8.63 -3.72
CA CYS A 107 -11.11 7.38 -4.29
C CYS A 107 -11.56 7.23 -5.76
N PRO A 108 -11.18 8.16 -6.67
CA PRO A 108 -11.76 8.22 -8.01
C PRO A 108 -11.18 7.22 -9.00
N LEU A 109 -10.07 6.54 -8.68
CA LEU A 109 -9.34 5.68 -9.61
C LEU A 109 -9.88 4.24 -9.60
N THR A 110 -9.90 3.62 -8.42
CA THR A 110 -10.29 2.21 -8.22
C THR A 110 -11.37 2.04 -7.15
N GLY A 111 -11.68 3.07 -6.39
CA GLY A 111 -12.53 3.02 -5.20
C GLY A 111 -11.80 2.52 -3.94
N TYR A 112 -10.50 2.28 -4.01
CA TYR A 112 -9.70 1.84 -2.88
C TYR A 112 -8.99 3.02 -2.21
N TYR A 113 -8.77 2.95 -0.91
CA TYR A 113 -8.21 4.07 -0.12
C TYR A 113 -6.82 4.55 -0.58
N ALA A 114 -6.05 3.70 -1.28
CA ALA A 114 -4.77 4.06 -1.86
C ALA A 114 -4.89 5.16 -2.93
N ASP A 115 -6.07 5.29 -3.58
CA ASP A 115 -6.36 6.37 -4.53
C ASP A 115 -6.26 7.73 -3.84
N TYR A 116 -6.83 7.84 -2.63
CA TYR A 116 -6.75 9.07 -1.84
C TYR A 116 -5.31 9.45 -1.52
N ILE A 117 -4.52 8.49 -1.11
CA ILE A 117 -3.13 8.75 -0.69
C ILE A 117 -2.27 9.19 -1.88
N ILE A 118 -2.36 8.49 -3.02
CA ILE A 118 -1.57 8.85 -4.21
C ILE A 118 -2.00 10.20 -4.79
N LEU A 119 -3.28 10.57 -4.70
CA LEU A 119 -3.80 11.82 -5.24
C LEU A 119 -3.70 13.00 -4.26
N ASN A 120 -3.40 12.75 -2.99
CA ASN A 120 -3.39 13.80 -1.98
C ASN A 120 -2.47 15.00 -2.31
N PRO A 121 -1.23 14.81 -2.82
CA PRO A 121 -0.40 15.95 -3.22
C PRO A 121 -1.05 16.84 -4.30
N ILE A 122 -1.77 16.24 -5.26
CA ILE A 122 -2.52 16.99 -6.28
C ILE A 122 -3.69 17.75 -5.65
N TYR A 123 -4.42 17.12 -4.74
CA TYR A 123 -5.53 17.80 -4.05
C TYR A 123 -5.04 18.98 -3.21
N GLU A 124 -3.96 18.81 -2.44
CA GLU A 124 -3.37 19.90 -1.66
C GLU A 124 -2.89 21.05 -2.54
N PHE A 125 -2.29 20.74 -3.68
CA PHE A 125 -1.89 21.75 -4.66
C PHE A 125 -3.09 22.47 -5.29
N LEU A 126 -4.18 21.78 -5.60
CA LEU A 126 -5.39 22.37 -6.14
C LEU A 126 -6.14 23.23 -5.12
N GLU A 127 -6.07 22.88 -3.84
CA GLU A 127 -6.62 23.69 -2.74
C GLU A 127 -5.82 24.98 -2.51
N ASP A 128 -4.50 24.89 -2.55
CA ASP A 128 -3.60 26.04 -2.34
C ASP A 128 -2.28 25.85 -3.09
N ASN A 129 -2.21 26.38 -4.30
CA ASN A 129 -1.04 26.26 -5.16
C ASN A 129 0.20 27.03 -4.67
N THR A 130 0.09 27.80 -3.61
CA THR A 130 1.22 28.52 -3.01
C THR A 130 2.06 27.64 -2.09
N LYS A 131 1.53 26.51 -1.65
CA LYS A 131 2.22 25.55 -0.77
C LYS A 131 3.23 24.67 -1.48
N PHE A 132 3.18 24.62 -2.81
CA PHE A 132 4.06 23.82 -3.63
C PHE A 132 4.78 24.69 -4.67
N SER A 133 6.11 24.67 -4.64
CA SER A 133 6.95 25.50 -5.52
C SER A 133 7.61 24.72 -6.67
N GLY A 134 7.29 23.44 -6.82
CA GLY A 134 7.83 22.58 -7.86
C GLY A 134 7.09 22.67 -9.19
N ASP A 135 7.58 21.94 -10.17
CA ASP A 135 6.94 21.71 -11.45
C ASP A 135 6.04 20.46 -11.44
N TYR A 136 5.45 20.14 -12.58
CA TYR A 136 4.53 19.01 -12.70
C TYR A 136 5.22 17.67 -12.42
N GLU A 137 6.46 17.48 -12.87
CA GLU A 137 7.21 16.25 -12.61
C GLU A 137 7.42 16.05 -11.11
N LEU A 138 7.83 17.09 -10.38
CA LEU A 138 8.00 17.04 -8.93
C LEU A 138 6.67 16.79 -8.18
N LEU A 139 5.55 17.32 -8.69
CA LEU A 139 4.24 17.03 -8.09
C LEU A 139 3.85 15.55 -8.27
N LEU A 140 4.12 14.98 -9.44
CA LEU A 140 3.89 13.55 -9.67
C LEU A 140 4.85 12.67 -8.86
N ASP A 141 6.09 13.12 -8.67
CA ASP A 141 7.06 12.44 -7.79
C ASP A 141 6.55 12.39 -6.34
N ALA A 142 6.01 13.50 -5.83
CA ALA A 142 5.36 13.53 -4.52
C ALA A 142 4.17 12.55 -4.42
N CYS A 143 3.40 12.35 -5.50
CA CYS A 143 2.33 11.34 -5.54
C CYS A 143 2.89 9.91 -5.44
N VAL A 144 3.96 9.61 -6.17
CA VAL A 144 4.63 8.29 -6.14
C VAL A 144 5.25 8.02 -4.78
N ASP A 145 5.87 9.03 -4.18
CA ASP A 145 6.44 8.94 -2.83
C ASP A 145 5.37 8.67 -1.78
N ALA A 146 4.23 9.37 -1.84
CA ALA A 146 3.10 9.14 -0.95
C ALA A 146 2.57 7.71 -1.06
N TRP A 147 2.46 7.17 -2.30
CA TRP A 147 2.07 5.79 -2.52
C TRP A 147 3.13 4.79 -1.98
N SER A 148 4.41 5.06 -2.18
CA SER A 148 5.50 4.21 -1.69
C SER A 148 5.52 4.15 -0.15
N LEU A 149 5.31 5.29 0.50
CA LEU A 149 5.20 5.38 1.96
C LEU A 149 4.00 4.58 2.48
N LEU A 150 2.84 4.69 1.83
CA LEU A 150 1.66 3.89 2.16
C LEU A 150 1.97 2.39 2.07
N CYS A 151 2.60 1.95 0.98
CA CYS A 151 2.97 0.55 0.80
C CYS A 151 3.84 0.03 1.95
N ASN A 152 4.82 0.82 2.38
CA ASN A 152 5.69 0.45 3.49
C ASN A 152 4.91 0.31 4.80
N GLN A 153 4.09 1.31 5.13
CA GLN A 153 3.27 1.32 6.36
C GLN A 153 2.30 0.14 6.41
N ASP A 154 1.62 -0.15 5.29
CA ASP A 154 0.66 -1.24 5.22
C ASP A 154 1.34 -2.62 5.33
N LEU A 155 2.52 -2.79 4.72
CA LEU A 155 3.33 -4.00 4.87
C LEU A 155 3.83 -4.17 6.31
N GLU A 156 4.35 -3.11 6.94
CA GLU A 156 4.81 -3.15 8.32
C GLU A 156 3.67 -3.52 9.28
N GLN A 157 2.49 -2.91 9.09
CA GLN A 157 1.31 -3.22 9.89
C GLN A 157 0.85 -4.66 9.67
N PHE A 158 0.76 -5.12 8.42
CA PHE A 158 0.34 -6.48 8.10
C PHE A 158 1.26 -7.53 8.74
N TYR A 159 2.58 -7.35 8.66
CA TYR A 159 3.56 -8.28 9.23
C TYR A 159 3.91 -7.97 10.70
N SER A 160 3.14 -7.15 11.39
CA SER A 160 3.35 -6.86 12.80
C SER A 160 2.96 -8.05 13.70
N MET A 161 3.53 -8.09 14.89
CA MET A 161 3.13 -9.07 15.93
C MET A 161 1.66 -8.93 16.30
N GLU A 162 1.15 -7.71 16.38
CA GLU A 162 -0.24 -7.42 16.70
C GLU A 162 -1.19 -8.01 15.66
N SER A 163 -0.88 -7.82 14.36
CA SER A 163 -1.66 -8.41 13.26
C SER A 163 -1.66 -9.93 13.33
N PHE A 164 -0.51 -10.55 13.63
CA PHE A 164 -0.43 -12.00 13.81
C PHE A 164 -1.30 -12.49 14.96
N ILE A 165 -1.26 -11.84 16.14
CA ILE A 165 -2.09 -12.19 17.28
C ILE A 165 -3.57 -12.11 16.94
N ASN A 166 -4.00 -11.01 16.31
CA ASN A 166 -5.37 -10.84 15.85
C ASN A 166 -5.79 -11.97 14.88
N GLN A 167 -4.90 -12.37 13.97
CA GLN A 167 -5.19 -13.50 13.07
C GLN A 167 -5.29 -14.84 13.81
N CYS A 168 -4.48 -15.06 14.84
CA CYS A 168 -4.59 -16.26 15.68
C CYS A 168 -5.96 -16.34 16.35
N GLU A 169 -6.47 -15.22 16.87
CA GLU A 169 -7.78 -15.16 17.53
C GLU A 169 -8.93 -15.34 16.54
N ILE A 170 -8.93 -14.56 15.44
CA ILE A 170 -10.01 -14.60 14.44
C ILE A 170 -10.14 -15.98 13.78
N ASN A 171 -8.99 -16.59 13.46
CA ASN A 171 -8.95 -17.88 12.76
C ASN A 171 -8.87 -19.08 13.70
N ASN A 172 -8.81 -18.84 15.01
CA ASN A 172 -8.67 -19.87 16.04
C ASN A 172 -7.50 -20.83 15.75
N TYR A 173 -6.33 -20.27 15.43
CA TYR A 173 -5.14 -21.06 15.12
C TYR A 173 -4.70 -21.87 16.34
N LYS A 174 -4.33 -23.12 16.08
CA LYS A 174 -3.80 -24.04 17.11
C LYS A 174 -2.35 -24.38 16.80
N PHE A 175 -1.59 -24.62 17.85
CA PHE A 175 -0.15 -24.80 17.78
C PHE A 175 0.28 -26.05 18.53
N LEU A 176 1.37 -26.65 18.09
CA LEU A 176 2.12 -27.60 18.89
C LEU A 176 2.95 -26.84 19.97
N ALA A 177 3.41 -27.53 20.99
CA ALA A 177 4.18 -26.97 22.11
C ALA A 177 5.45 -26.18 21.69
N ASN A 178 5.99 -26.45 20.48
CA ASN A 178 7.14 -25.74 19.90
C ASN A 178 6.76 -24.51 19.05
N GLY A 179 5.49 -24.16 19.00
CA GLY A 179 4.97 -23.03 18.22
C GLY A 179 4.68 -23.32 16.75
N ARG A 180 4.85 -24.56 16.27
CA ARG A 180 4.46 -24.90 14.90
C ARG A 180 2.93 -24.89 14.78
N MET A 181 2.42 -24.18 13.79
CA MET A 181 0.99 -24.14 13.48
C MET A 181 0.51 -25.51 13.00
N PHE A 182 -0.68 -25.92 13.51
CA PHE A 182 -1.31 -27.21 13.18
C PHE A 182 -2.34 -27.06 12.06
#